data_187ca97d1b11ae6dbf59ead01cac3b9a
#
_entry.id   187ca97d1b11ae6dbf59ead01cac3b9a
#
_cell.length_a   1.000
_cell.length_b   1.000
_cell.length_c   1.000
_cell.angle_alpha   90.00
_cell.angle_beta   90.00
_cell.angle_gamma   90.00
#
_symmetry.space_group_name_H-M   'P 1'
#
loop_
_entity.id
_entity.type
_entity.pdbx_description
1 polymer ?
#
loop_
_entity_poly.entity_id
_entity_poly.type
_entity_poly.pdbx_seq_one_letter_code
_entity_poly.pdbx_strand_id
1 'polypeptide(L)' 'MRQAIQELNKRVLAEATGISYRRLRSYSSGAIVKLTDEEIKKIYEYLINLADKFAK' A
#
# COMPACT_ATOMS: atom_id res chain seq x y z
N MET A 1 -0.05 -4.35 -7.95
CA MET A 1 -0.05 -3.38 -6.83
C MET A 1 -1.45 -2.93 -6.46
N ARG A 2 -2.25 -2.48 -7.41
CA ARG A 2 -3.62 -1.99 -7.11
C ARG A 2 -4.49 -3.06 -6.44
N GLN A 3 -4.44 -4.28 -6.94
CA GLN A 3 -5.22 -5.38 -6.39
C GLN A 3 -4.80 -5.70 -4.96
N ALA A 4 -3.49 -5.68 -4.69
CA ALA A 4 -2.98 -5.92 -3.35
C ALA A 4 -3.47 -4.85 -2.37
N ILE A 5 -3.52 -3.59 -2.82
CA ILE A 5 -4.01 -2.49 -1.99
C ILE A 5 -5.50 -2.65 -1.70
N GLN A 6 -6.28 -3.14 -2.67
CA GLN A 6 -7.70 -3.36 -2.48
C GLN A 6 -7.98 -4.47 -1.46
N GLU A 7 -7.15 -5.49 -1.43
CA GLU A 7 -7.31 -6.61 -0.51
C GLU A 7 -6.85 -6.28 0.91
N LEU A 8 -5.98 -5.28 1.07
CA LEU A 8 -5.49 -4.85 2.36
C LEU A 8 -6.38 -3.77 2.95
N ASN A 9 -6.36 -3.65 4.28
CA ASN A 9 -7.00 -2.54 4.95
C ASN A 9 -6.21 -1.27 4.66
N LYS A 10 -6.77 -0.39 3.84
CA LYS A 10 -6.11 0.84 3.40
C LYS A 10 -5.72 1.75 4.56
N ARG A 11 -6.50 1.74 5.64
CA ARG A 11 -6.21 2.57 6.81
C ARG A 11 -4.93 2.08 7.50
N VAL A 12 -4.81 0.78 7.69
CA VAL A 12 -3.61 0.19 8.28
C VAL A 12 -2.40 0.43 7.38
N LEU A 13 -2.59 0.25 6.08
CA LEU A 13 -1.53 0.47 5.11
C LEU A 13 -1.06 1.93 5.12
N ALA A 14 -2.00 2.87 5.20
CA ALA A 14 -1.68 4.30 5.28
C ALA A 14 -0.84 4.61 6.51
N GLU A 15 -1.20 4.06 7.66
CA GLU A 15 -0.46 4.28 8.88
C GLU A 15 0.94 3.66 8.83
N ALA A 16 1.05 2.46 8.27
CA ALA A 16 2.31 1.73 8.21
C ALA A 16 3.30 2.36 7.23
N THR A 17 2.79 2.91 6.12
CA THR A 17 3.64 3.46 5.07
C THR A 17 3.78 4.97 5.14
N GLY A 18 2.93 5.65 5.90
CA GLY A 18 2.92 7.10 5.94
C GLY A 18 2.28 7.74 4.72
N ILE A 19 1.66 6.96 3.86
CA ILE A 19 0.95 7.46 2.69
C ILE A 19 -0.47 7.85 3.11
N SER A 20 -0.98 8.97 2.56
CA SER A 20 -2.33 9.42 2.86
C SER A 20 -3.37 8.36 2.49
N TYR A 21 -4.32 8.13 3.39
CA TYR A 21 -5.43 7.22 3.12
C TYR A 21 -6.19 7.62 1.86
N ARG A 22 -6.42 8.93 1.68
CA ARG A 22 -7.11 9.45 0.51
C ARG A 22 -6.38 9.08 -0.78
N ARG A 23 -5.05 9.15 -0.74
CA ARG A 23 -4.24 8.82 -1.90
C ARG A 23 -4.31 7.33 -2.25
N LEU A 24 -4.25 6.47 -1.25
CA LEU A 24 -4.38 5.03 -1.44
C LEU A 24 -5.76 4.68 -1.99
N ARG A 25 -6.78 5.31 -1.47
CA ARG A 25 -8.15 5.11 -1.93
C ARG A 25 -8.31 5.54 -3.39
N SER A 26 -7.74 6.68 -3.75
CA SER A 26 -7.79 7.19 -5.12
C SER A 26 -7.06 6.27 -6.09
N TYR A 27 -5.93 5.73 -5.67
CA TYR A 27 -5.19 4.77 -6.50
C TYR A 27 -5.98 3.48 -6.66
N SER A 28 -6.56 2.98 -5.60
CA SER A 28 -7.36 1.77 -5.60
C SER A 28 -8.59 1.88 -6.49
N SER A 29 -9.22 3.05 -6.52
CA SER A 29 -10.41 3.30 -7.34
C SER A 29 -10.08 3.63 -8.80
N GLY A 30 -8.80 3.86 -9.12
CA GLY A 30 -8.38 4.19 -10.46
C GLY A 30 -8.29 5.68 -10.75
N ALA A 31 -8.61 6.54 -9.78
CA ALA A 31 -8.53 8.00 -9.95
C ALA A 31 -7.08 8.46 -10.09
N ILE A 32 -6.15 7.78 -9.40
CA ILE A 32 -4.71 8.01 -9.56
C ILE A 32 -4.14 6.79 -10.28
N VAL A 33 -3.45 7.03 -11.40
CA VAL A 33 -2.92 5.93 -12.22
C VAL A 33 -1.55 5.46 -11.77
N LYS A 34 -0.80 6.31 -11.07
CA LYS A 34 0.59 6.01 -10.73
C LYS A 34 0.95 6.57 -9.36
N LEU A 35 1.67 5.76 -8.59
CA LEU A 35 2.25 6.19 -7.32
C LEU A 35 3.70 6.61 -7.54
N THR A 36 4.24 7.43 -6.65
CA THR A 36 5.64 7.81 -6.72
C THR A 36 6.53 6.62 -6.36
N ASP A 37 7.80 6.70 -6.76
CA ASP A 37 8.76 5.64 -6.49
C ASP A 37 8.91 5.41 -4.98
N GLU A 38 8.91 6.48 -4.19
CA GLU A 38 9.00 6.38 -2.74
C GLU A 38 7.79 5.67 -2.14
N GLU A 39 6.61 6.00 -2.65
CA GLU A 39 5.38 5.36 -2.19
C GLU A 39 5.39 3.87 -2.51
N ILE A 40 5.79 3.52 -3.70
CA ILE A 40 5.89 2.12 -4.13
C ILE A 40 6.89 1.38 -3.25
N LYS A 41 8.03 1.99 -3.00
CA LYS A 41 9.06 1.38 -2.15
C LYS A 41 8.55 1.11 -0.74
N LYS A 42 7.85 2.06 -0.16
CA LYS A 42 7.29 1.90 1.19
C LYS A 42 6.25 0.79 1.24
N ILE A 43 5.42 0.70 0.21
CA ILE A 43 4.41 -0.36 0.13
C ILE A 43 5.08 -1.72 0.00
N TYR A 44 6.10 -1.84 -0.84
CA TYR A 44 6.84 -3.09 -0.99
C TYR A 44 7.51 -3.50 0.30
N GLU A 45 8.13 -2.58 1.00
CA GLU A 45 8.77 -2.86 2.29
C GLU A 45 7.75 -3.39 3.29
N TYR A 46 6.58 -2.77 3.32
CA TYR A 46 5.51 -3.22 4.21
C TYR A 46 5.05 -4.63 3.86
N LEU A 47 4.85 -4.92 2.57
CA LEU A 47 4.40 -6.22 2.11
C LEU A 47 5.45 -7.31 2.38
N ILE A 48 6.72 -6.98 2.19
CA ILE A 48 7.82 -7.91 2.47
C ILE A 48 7.87 -8.24 3.96
N ASN A 49 7.77 -7.25 4.82
CA ASN A 49 7.76 -7.45 6.27
C ASN A 49 6.56 -8.28 6.71
N LEU A 50 5.41 -8.03 6.10
CA LEU A 50 4.19 -8.78 6.41
C LEU A 50 4.34 -10.24 6.00
N ALA A 51 4.86 -10.50 4.81
CA ALA A 51 5.09 -11.84 4.31
C ALA A 51 6.10 -12.60 5.19
N ASP A 52 7.17 -11.93 5.58
CA ASP A 52 8.18 -12.52 6.46
C ASP A 52 7.59 -12.90 7.82
N LYS A 53 6.71 -12.06 8.32
CA LYS A 53 6.02 -12.29 9.58
C LYS A 53 5.11 -13.52 9.52
N PHE A 54 4.46 -13.73 8.40
CA PHE A 54 3.57 -14.87 8.21
C PHE A 54 4.30 -16.14 7.74
N ALA A 55 5.52 -16.01 7.27
CA ALA A 55 6.28 -17.14 6.77
C ALA A 55 6.88 -18.00 7.89
N LYS A 56 6.80 -17.57 9.12
CA LYS A 56 7.35 -18.33 10.26
C LYS A 56 6.38 -19.36 10.78
#